data_bf15fb7b8e6319519e998396262f40b7
#
_entry.id   bf15fb7b8e6319519e998396262f40b7
#
_cell.length_a   1.000
_cell.length_b   1.000
_cell.length_c   1.000
_cell.angle_alpha   90.00
_cell.angle_beta   90.00
_cell.angle_gamma   90.00
#
_symmetry.space_group_name_H-M   'P 1'
#
loop_
_entity.id
_entity.type
_entity.pdbx_description
1 polymer ?
#
loop_
_entity_poly.entity_id
_entity_poly.type
_entity_poly.pdbx_seq_one_letter_code
_entity_poly.pdbx_strand_id
1 'polypeptide(L)'
;MYRLLFASYRKKSLTRKQFLDHYLTVHVAIARRFPGLRDYQIFPMPADAPDTGGPDAYATMAFENEEAFKELVASPVFAEAVCDNETQLDHYDTCIVDHVRVV
;
A
#
# COMPACT_ATOMS: atom_id res chain seq x y z
N MET A 1 -18.13 2.93 -0.69
CA MET A 1 -16.99 2.39 -1.45
C MET A 1 -16.39 1.18 -0.73
N TYR A 2 -15.74 0.34 -1.48
CA TYR A 2 -14.96 -0.76 -0.93
C TYR A 2 -13.56 -0.25 -0.61
N ARG A 3 -13.21 -0.15 0.67
CA ARG A 3 -11.96 0.45 1.13
C ARG A 3 -11.10 -0.56 1.87
N LEU A 4 -9.81 -0.54 1.56
CA LEU A 4 -8.82 -1.41 2.19
C LEU A 4 -7.77 -0.55 2.89
N LEU A 5 -7.34 -1.01 4.06
CA LEU A 5 -6.19 -0.46 4.79
C LEU A 5 -5.05 -1.46 4.70
N PHE A 6 -3.87 -0.97 4.38
CA PHE A 6 -2.63 -1.76 4.34
C PHE A 6 -1.64 -1.22 5.37
N ALA A 7 -0.97 -2.12 6.06
CA ALA A 7 0.17 -1.80 6.91
C ALA A 7 1.38 -2.56 6.36
N SER A 8 2.41 -1.85 5.93
CA SER A 8 3.55 -2.43 5.22
C SER A 8 4.82 -2.40 6.07
N TYR A 9 5.50 -3.53 6.13
CA TYR A 9 6.72 -3.74 6.92
C TYR A 9 7.88 -4.01 5.97
N ARG A 10 8.88 -3.12 5.97
CA ARG A 10 10.05 -3.25 5.10
C ARG A 10 10.88 -4.49 5.41
N LYS A 11 11.61 -5.00 4.43
CA LYS A 11 12.65 -6.00 4.68
C LYS A 11 13.71 -5.44 5.62
N LYS A 12 14.23 -6.30 6.50
CA LYS A 12 15.27 -5.92 7.48
C LYS A 12 16.55 -5.45 6.82
N SER A 13 16.81 -5.89 5.59
CA SER A 13 17.98 -5.47 4.79
C SER A 13 17.88 -4.04 4.26
N LEU A 14 16.70 -3.42 4.36
CA LEU A 14 16.46 -2.06 3.89
C LEU A 14 16.33 -1.10 5.06
N THR A 15 16.90 0.11 4.90
CA THR A 15 16.57 1.21 5.80
C THR A 15 15.17 1.72 5.48
N ARG A 16 14.55 2.42 6.43
CA ARG A 16 13.24 3.06 6.17
C ARG A 16 13.33 4.02 5.00
N LYS A 17 14.41 4.80 4.91
CA LYS A 17 14.61 5.74 3.80
C LYS A 17 14.65 5.02 2.45
N GLN A 18 15.42 3.94 2.35
CA GLN A 18 15.50 3.14 1.12
C GLN A 18 14.14 2.58 0.74
N PHE A 19 13.42 2.04 1.71
CA PHE A 19 12.08 1.50 1.49
C PHE A 19 11.11 2.59 1.03
N LEU A 20 11.06 3.73 1.71
CA LEU A 20 10.13 4.81 1.37
C LEU A 20 10.47 5.48 0.04
N ASP A 21 11.76 5.64 -0.28
CA ASP A 21 12.16 6.19 -1.58
C ASP A 21 11.65 5.31 -2.72
N HIS A 22 11.76 3.98 -2.58
CA HIS A 22 11.23 3.04 -3.56
C HIS A 22 9.69 3.03 -3.59
N TYR A 23 9.06 2.96 -2.41
CA TYR A 23 7.61 2.89 -2.27
C TYR A 23 6.93 4.09 -2.92
N LEU A 24 7.40 5.30 -2.59
CA LEU A 24 6.76 6.54 -3.03
C LEU A 24 7.06 6.90 -4.50
N THR A 25 7.97 6.20 -5.13
CA THR A 25 8.30 6.38 -6.55
C THR A 25 7.87 5.18 -7.38
N VAL A 26 8.55 4.06 -7.24
CA VAL A 26 8.34 2.88 -8.10
C VAL A 26 7.01 2.21 -7.81
N HIS A 27 6.72 1.89 -6.54
CA HIS A 27 5.50 1.15 -6.19
C HIS A 27 4.25 1.99 -6.46
N VAL A 28 4.27 3.26 -6.10
CA VAL A 28 3.15 4.18 -6.36
C VAL A 28 2.88 4.31 -7.86
N ALA A 29 3.91 4.36 -8.69
CA ALA A 29 3.74 4.43 -10.13
C ALA A 29 3.00 3.21 -10.70
N ILE A 30 3.26 2.02 -10.13
CA ILE A 30 2.53 0.79 -10.50
C ILE A 30 1.07 0.89 -10.03
N ALA A 31 0.87 1.21 -8.75
CA ALA A 31 -0.47 1.24 -8.14
C ALA A 31 -1.38 2.31 -8.77
N ARG A 32 -0.83 3.42 -9.24
CA ARG A 32 -1.61 4.45 -9.93
C ARG A 32 -2.26 3.95 -11.22
N ARG A 33 -1.79 2.84 -11.77
CA ARG A 33 -2.34 2.21 -12.97
C ARG A 33 -3.45 1.20 -12.65
N PHE A 34 -3.80 1.02 -11.38
CA PHE A 34 -4.83 0.06 -10.99
C PHE A 34 -6.19 0.48 -11.55
N PRO A 35 -6.84 -0.38 -12.36
CA PRO A 35 -8.18 -0.09 -12.85
C PRO A 35 -9.18 0.00 -11.70
N GLY A 36 -10.10 0.95 -11.78
CA GLY A 36 -11.16 1.11 -10.78
C GLY A 36 -10.74 1.76 -9.47
N LEU A 37 -9.47 2.16 -9.32
CA LEU A 37 -8.99 2.86 -8.14
C LEU A 37 -9.62 4.26 -8.08
N ARG A 38 -10.33 4.57 -6.98
CA ARG A 38 -11.04 5.83 -6.78
C ARG A 38 -10.34 6.76 -5.80
N ASP A 39 -9.65 6.19 -4.81
CA ASP A 39 -8.93 6.94 -3.80
C ASP A 39 -7.70 6.13 -3.38
N TYR A 40 -6.59 6.81 -3.20
CA TYR A 40 -5.34 6.19 -2.79
C TYR A 40 -4.56 7.19 -1.95
N GLN A 41 -4.35 6.86 -0.68
CA GLN A 41 -3.63 7.71 0.25
C GLN A 41 -2.58 6.89 0.98
N ILE A 42 -1.42 7.48 1.22
CA ILE A 42 -0.30 6.84 1.90
C ILE A 42 0.05 7.66 3.13
N PHE A 43 0.29 6.97 4.24
CA PHE A 43 0.69 7.54 5.51
C PHE A 43 2.04 6.93 5.89
N PRO A 44 3.16 7.44 5.33
CA PRO A 44 4.48 6.92 5.66
C PRO A 44 4.88 7.35 7.06
N MET A 45 5.64 6.50 7.76
CA MET A 45 6.28 6.92 9.00
C MET A 45 7.32 7.99 8.69
N PRO A 46 7.46 9.02 9.54
CA PRO A 46 8.54 9.98 9.39
C PRO A 46 9.90 9.27 9.36
N ALA A 47 10.82 9.76 8.51
CA ALA A 47 12.12 9.11 8.30
C ALA A 47 12.94 9.01 9.59
N ASP A 48 12.76 9.96 10.51
CA ASP A 48 13.46 10.06 11.79
C ASP A 48 12.69 9.42 12.96
N ALA A 49 11.52 8.84 12.71
CA ALA A 49 10.77 8.17 13.75
C ALA A 49 11.54 6.95 14.29
N PRO A 50 11.44 6.66 15.61
CA PRO A 50 12.08 5.48 16.18
C PRO A 50 11.61 4.20 15.48
N ASP A 51 12.54 3.25 15.31
CA ASP A 51 12.20 1.92 14.80
C ASP A 51 11.71 1.06 15.96
N THR A 52 10.40 0.81 15.98
CA THR A 52 9.73 0.05 17.04
C THR A 52 9.34 -1.36 16.60
N GLY A 53 9.69 -1.75 15.37
CA GLY A 53 9.22 -2.99 14.77
C GLY A 53 7.80 -2.91 14.21
N GLY A 54 7.15 -1.72 14.29
CA GLY A 54 5.86 -1.47 13.68
C GLY A 54 5.96 -1.25 12.16
N PRO A 55 4.83 -1.00 11.50
CA PRO A 55 4.85 -0.77 10.06
C PRO A 55 5.61 0.50 9.69
N ASP A 56 6.16 0.52 8.50
CA ASP A 56 6.89 1.67 7.94
C ASP A 56 5.98 2.60 7.16
N ALA A 57 4.83 2.11 6.71
CA ALA A 57 3.83 2.90 6.03
C ALA A 57 2.45 2.26 6.18
N TYR A 58 1.44 3.11 6.24
CA TYR A 58 0.06 2.72 6.05
C TYR A 58 -0.41 3.26 4.71
N ALA A 59 -1.39 2.61 4.12
CA ALA A 59 -2.05 3.10 2.91
C ALA A 59 -3.52 2.74 2.94
N THR A 60 -4.35 3.56 2.34
CA THR A 60 -5.74 3.23 2.06
C THR A 60 -5.99 3.28 0.57
N MET A 61 -6.74 2.30 0.07
CA MET A 61 -7.24 2.27 -1.30
C MET A 61 -8.75 2.10 -1.28
N ALA A 62 -9.45 2.81 -2.14
CA ALA A 62 -10.89 2.66 -2.28
C ALA A 62 -11.26 2.37 -3.72
N PHE A 63 -12.20 1.44 -3.87
CA PHE A 63 -12.81 1.04 -5.14
C PHE A 63 -14.31 1.28 -5.03
N GLU A 64 -15.00 1.38 -6.15
CA GLU A 64 -16.44 1.62 -6.15
C GLU A 64 -17.20 0.52 -5.40
N ASN A 65 -16.77 -0.74 -5.60
CA ASN A 65 -17.35 -1.92 -4.96
C ASN A 65 -16.34 -3.06 -4.94
N GLU A 66 -16.71 -4.15 -4.28
CA GLU A 66 -15.85 -5.34 -4.18
C GLU A 66 -15.53 -5.97 -5.53
N GLU A 67 -16.48 -5.93 -6.47
CA GLU A 67 -16.28 -6.50 -7.81
C GLU A 67 -15.14 -5.80 -8.56
N ALA A 68 -15.05 -4.48 -8.45
CA ALA A 68 -13.96 -3.70 -9.04
C ALA A 68 -12.60 -4.12 -8.46
N PHE A 69 -12.54 -4.40 -7.16
CA PHE A 69 -11.33 -4.90 -6.53
C PHE A 69 -10.97 -6.31 -7.03
N LYS A 70 -11.95 -7.19 -7.17
CA LYS A 70 -11.72 -8.55 -7.71
C LYS A 70 -11.18 -8.51 -9.14
N GLU A 71 -11.68 -7.59 -9.97
CA GLU A 71 -11.17 -7.37 -11.32
C GLU A 71 -9.71 -6.92 -11.30
N LEU A 72 -9.35 -6.02 -10.39
CA LEU A 72 -7.96 -5.60 -10.21
C LEU A 72 -7.07 -6.80 -9.87
N VAL A 73 -7.47 -7.62 -8.90
CA VAL A 73 -6.67 -8.77 -8.44
C VAL A 73 -6.38 -9.74 -9.59
N ALA A 74 -7.28 -9.85 -10.56
CA ALA A 74 -7.10 -10.69 -11.74
C ALA A 74 -6.29 -10.02 -12.85
N SER A 75 -5.87 -8.76 -12.70
CA SER A 75 -5.20 -8.00 -13.75
C SER A 75 -3.68 -8.17 -13.71
N PRO A 76 -2.99 -8.01 -14.88
CA PRO A 76 -1.52 -8.06 -14.93
C PRO A 76 -0.84 -6.99 -14.08
N VAL A 77 -1.43 -5.79 -13.96
CA VAL A 77 -0.83 -4.72 -13.17
C VAL A 77 -0.82 -5.05 -11.68
N PHE A 78 -1.79 -5.82 -11.20
CA PHE A 78 -1.78 -6.29 -9.82
C PHE A 78 -0.63 -7.27 -9.58
N ALA A 79 -0.41 -8.19 -10.50
CA ALA A 79 0.73 -9.11 -10.44
C ALA A 79 2.06 -8.37 -10.43
N GLU A 80 2.18 -7.28 -11.20
CA GLU A 80 3.35 -6.41 -11.20
C GLU A 80 3.59 -5.78 -9.83
N ALA A 81 2.53 -5.30 -9.18
CA ALA A 81 2.61 -4.74 -7.83
C ALA A 81 3.00 -5.79 -6.79
N VAL A 82 2.49 -7.00 -6.88
CA VAL A 82 2.86 -8.12 -6.00
C VAL A 82 4.34 -8.45 -6.16
N CYS A 83 4.84 -8.52 -7.38
CA CYS A 83 6.27 -8.76 -7.63
C CYS A 83 7.14 -7.65 -7.04
N ASP A 84 6.73 -6.40 -7.15
CA ASP A 84 7.45 -5.28 -6.55
C ASP A 84 7.47 -5.38 -5.02
N ASN A 85 6.35 -5.73 -4.40
CA ASN A 85 6.27 -5.95 -2.95
C ASN A 85 7.25 -7.01 -2.48
N GLU A 86 7.43 -8.09 -3.23
CA GLU A 86 8.36 -9.17 -2.88
C GLU A 86 9.81 -8.68 -2.77
N THR A 87 10.17 -7.62 -3.48
CA THR A 87 11.52 -7.04 -3.42
C THR A 87 11.74 -6.13 -2.20
N GLN A 88 10.68 -5.62 -1.60
CA GLN A 88 10.75 -4.54 -0.60
C GLN A 88 10.17 -4.91 0.76
N LEU A 89 9.13 -5.74 0.78
CA LEU A 89 8.40 -6.05 2.00
C LEU A 89 8.83 -7.36 2.63
N ASP A 90 8.98 -7.34 3.97
CA ASP A 90 9.01 -8.54 4.78
C ASP A 90 7.61 -9.17 4.80
N HIS A 91 6.61 -8.35 5.12
CA HIS A 91 5.20 -8.72 5.10
C HIS A 91 4.33 -7.46 5.07
N TYR A 92 3.03 -7.66 4.89
CA TYR A 92 2.04 -6.62 5.08
C TYR A 92 0.77 -7.22 5.68
N ASP A 93 0.01 -6.38 6.36
CA ASP A 93 -1.33 -6.70 6.85
C ASP A 93 -2.34 -5.89 6.05
N THR A 94 -3.52 -6.45 5.84
CA THR A 94 -4.61 -5.75 5.17
C THR A 94 -5.94 -6.09 5.82
N CYS A 95 -6.84 -5.12 5.82
CA CYS A 95 -8.22 -5.32 6.26
C CYS A 95 -9.17 -4.39 5.51
N ILE A 96 -10.44 -4.79 5.49
CA ILE A 96 -11.51 -3.94 4.97
C ILE A 96 -11.87 -2.94 6.07
N VAL A 97 -11.97 -1.66 5.69
CA VAL A 97 -12.30 -0.59 6.61
C VAL A 97 -13.38 0.31 6.04
N ASP A 98 -14.02 1.06 6.89
CA ASP A 98 -14.90 2.14 6.48
C ASP A 98 -14.21 3.49 6.72
N HIS A 99 -14.82 4.57 6.25
CA HIS A 99 -14.30 5.91 6.42
C HIS A 99 -15.39 6.79 7.04
N VAL A 100 -15.11 7.28 8.25
CA VAL A 100 -15.98 8.23 8.94
C VAL A 100 -15.19 9.52 9.18
N ARG A 101 -15.67 10.59 8.59
CA ARG A 101 -15.07 11.92 8.83
C ARG A 101 -15.79 12.57 10.00
N VAL A 102 -15.07 12.88 11.06
CA VAL A 102 -15.63 13.44 12.30
C VAL A 102 -15.46 14.94 12.34
N VAL A 103 -14.40 15.46 11.74
CA VAL A 103 -14.11 16.90 11.74
C VAL A 103 -13.94 17.43 10.33
#